data_cbf9b57b6f0e3fd416b4c0ac2609e65d
#
_entry.id   cbf9b57b6f0e3fd416b4c0ac2609e65d
#
_cell.length_a   1.000
_cell.length_b   1.000
_cell.length_c   1.000
_cell.angle_alpha   90.00
_cell.angle_beta   90.00
_cell.angle_gamma   90.00
#
_symmetry.space_group_name_H-M   'P 1'
#
loop_
_entity.id
_entity.type
_entity.pdbx_description
1 polymer ?
#
loop_
_entity_poly.entity_id
_entity_poly.type
_entity_poly.pdbx_seq_one_letter_code
_entity_poly.pdbx_strand_id
1 'polypeptide(L)'
;MKVLLLFTGGTISMVRDPQSGALHPADMATFQSYVPELFAGEIEVDMLPFEPLIDSSNVNPDNWAKMAHVVYDNYDDYDGFVILHGTDTMSYSASALSFMLHNLSKPVVFTGSQLPVGVLRSDAKENLLTAIEIAAAKDEDGRAMVPEVTIFMDDQLYRGNRTTKRNAEHFSAFNSYNYPALARAGVRITYQKQYIHYPNPGSQLHLRDKTDCNVAVLKLFPGITEPVVKAIL
;
A
#
# COMPACT_ATOMS: atom_id res chain seq x y z
N MET A 1 -9.82 -16.41 8.02
CA MET A 1 -9.07 -15.80 6.89
C MET A 1 -7.73 -15.36 7.39
N LYS A 2 -6.69 -15.46 6.57
CA LYS A 2 -5.31 -15.18 6.97
C LYS A 2 -4.68 -14.09 6.12
N VAL A 3 -4.15 -13.05 6.75
CA VAL A 3 -3.55 -11.87 6.08
C VAL A 3 -2.09 -11.72 6.49
N LEU A 4 -1.21 -11.49 5.52
CA LEU A 4 0.18 -11.13 5.78
C LEU A 4 0.31 -9.60 5.81
N LEU A 5 0.76 -9.07 6.94
CA LEU A 5 1.10 -7.67 7.14
C LEU A 5 2.61 -7.47 6.97
N LEU A 6 3.02 -6.91 5.84
CA LEU A 6 4.41 -6.52 5.59
C LEU A 6 4.69 -5.14 6.21
N PHE A 7 5.58 -5.11 7.18
CA PHE A 7 5.93 -3.93 7.95
C PHE A 7 7.18 -3.28 7.36
N THR A 8 7.01 -2.33 6.43
CA THR A 8 8.17 -1.72 5.75
C THR A 8 8.70 -0.47 6.44
N GLY A 9 7.94 0.14 7.35
CA GLY A 9 8.29 1.39 8.01
C GLY A 9 7.25 2.50 7.75
N GLY A 10 7.72 3.74 7.66
CA GLY A 10 6.88 4.93 7.48
C GLY A 10 6.32 5.49 8.79
N THR A 11 5.65 6.64 8.72
CA THR A 11 5.12 7.38 9.87
C THR A 11 4.19 6.54 10.75
N ILE A 12 3.41 5.66 10.15
CA ILE A 12 2.49 4.76 10.86
C ILE A 12 3.19 3.92 11.92
N SER A 13 4.43 3.53 11.65
CA SER A 13 5.25 2.68 12.53
C SER A 13 6.10 3.45 13.52
N MET A 14 6.04 4.78 13.51
CA MET A 14 6.84 5.59 14.41
C MET A 14 6.17 5.76 15.76
N VAL A 15 6.99 5.82 16.81
CA VAL A 15 6.58 6.17 18.15
C VAL A 15 7.44 7.33 18.66
N ARG A 16 6.88 8.08 19.61
CA ARG A 16 7.57 9.22 20.21
C ARG A 16 8.37 8.76 21.42
N ASP A 17 9.65 9.05 21.41
CA ASP A 17 10.50 8.88 22.59
C ASP A 17 10.00 9.77 23.74
N PRO A 18 9.71 9.23 24.92
CA PRO A 18 9.16 10.01 26.05
C PRO A 18 10.10 11.08 26.60
N GLN A 19 11.43 10.92 26.43
CA GLN A 19 12.42 11.83 26.97
C GLN A 19 12.81 12.94 25.99
N SER A 20 13.09 12.58 24.74
CA SER A 20 13.54 13.53 23.72
C SER A 20 12.39 14.12 22.90
N GLY A 21 11.23 13.45 22.88
CA GLY A 21 10.10 13.80 22.01
C GLY A 21 10.34 13.46 20.53
N ALA A 22 11.49 12.91 20.18
CA ALA A 22 11.83 12.53 18.81
C ALA A 22 11.00 11.31 18.34
N LEU A 23 10.70 11.25 17.05
CA LEU A 23 10.08 10.08 16.43
C LEU A 23 11.15 9.07 16.04
N HIS A 24 10.93 7.81 16.36
CA HIS A 24 11.75 6.68 15.95
C HIS A 24 10.86 5.50 15.55
N PRO A 25 11.33 4.59 14.67
CA PRO A 25 10.59 3.38 14.33
C PRO A 25 10.33 2.53 15.58
N ALA A 26 9.09 2.09 15.76
CA ALA A 26 8.74 1.12 16.80
C ALA A 26 9.25 -0.26 16.40
N ASP A 27 9.67 -1.05 17.37
CA ASP A 27 9.78 -2.50 17.17
C ASP A 27 8.38 -3.14 17.04
N MET A 28 8.35 -4.39 16.56
CA MET A 28 7.11 -5.13 16.32
C MET A 28 6.23 -5.24 17.57
N ALA A 29 6.82 -5.53 18.72
CA ALA A 29 6.07 -5.72 19.98
C ALA A 29 5.44 -4.39 20.45
N THR A 30 6.20 -3.30 20.36
CA THR A 30 5.70 -1.96 20.65
C THR A 30 4.57 -1.58 19.70
N PHE A 31 4.74 -1.78 18.40
CA PHE A 31 3.67 -1.48 17.42
C PHE A 31 2.40 -2.29 17.72
N GLN A 32 2.53 -3.59 17.97
CA GLN A 32 1.40 -4.46 18.31
C GLN A 32 0.63 -3.97 19.55
N SER A 33 1.33 -3.40 20.54
CA SER A 33 0.68 -2.88 21.75
C SER A 33 -0.27 -1.70 21.48
N TYR A 34 -0.03 -0.95 20.40
CA TYR A 34 -0.92 0.14 19.98
C TYR A 34 -2.15 -0.32 19.20
N VAL A 35 -2.11 -1.53 18.63
CA VAL A 35 -3.20 -2.06 17.78
C VAL A 35 -3.58 -3.50 18.23
N PRO A 36 -3.99 -3.69 19.49
CA PRO A 36 -4.34 -5.01 20.00
C PRO A 36 -5.52 -5.65 19.28
N GLU A 37 -6.37 -4.85 18.63
CA GLU A 37 -7.51 -5.31 17.83
C GLU A 37 -7.09 -6.21 16.66
N LEU A 38 -5.86 -6.08 16.16
CA LEU A 38 -5.34 -6.96 15.09
C LEU A 38 -5.34 -8.44 15.49
N PHE A 39 -5.23 -8.72 16.79
CA PHE A 39 -5.08 -10.09 17.30
C PHE A 39 -6.34 -10.58 18.04
N ALA A 40 -7.37 -9.75 18.13
CA ALA A 40 -8.61 -10.07 18.83
C ALA A 40 -9.76 -10.49 17.89
N GLY A 41 -9.56 -10.38 16.57
CA GLY A 41 -10.60 -10.59 15.57
C GLY A 41 -10.60 -12.00 14.95
N GLU A 42 -11.53 -12.21 14.02
CA GLU A 42 -11.66 -13.47 13.26
C GLU A 42 -10.63 -13.58 12.10
N ILE A 43 -9.89 -12.52 11.82
CA ILE A 43 -8.84 -12.48 10.80
C ILE A 43 -7.52 -12.77 11.49
N GLU A 44 -6.87 -13.86 11.10
CA GLU A 44 -5.51 -14.17 11.52
C GLU A 44 -4.53 -13.25 10.78
N VAL A 45 -3.70 -12.51 11.53
CA VAL A 45 -2.73 -11.57 10.98
C VAL A 45 -1.32 -11.98 11.39
N ASP A 46 -0.53 -12.39 10.40
CA ASP A 46 0.91 -12.56 10.57
C ASP A 46 1.64 -11.28 10.17
N MET A 47 2.62 -10.88 10.96
CA MET A 47 3.43 -9.69 10.69
C MET A 47 4.84 -10.09 10.27
N LEU A 48 5.28 -9.59 9.12
CA LEU A 48 6.63 -9.78 8.60
C LEU A 48 7.39 -8.45 8.56
N PRO A 49 8.51 -8.31 9.28
CA PRO A 49 9.33 -7.11 9.20
C PRO A 49 10.09 -7.07 7.86
N PHE A 50 10.15 -5.90 7.26
CA PHE A 50 11.00 -5.62 6.11
C PHE A 50 12.36 -5.09 6.62
N GLU A 51 13.42 -5.81 6.39
CA GLU A 51 14.73 -5.46 6.92
C GLU A 51 15.69 -5.00 5.80
N PRO A 52 16.34 -3.84 5.99
CA PRO A 52 16.08 -2.83 7.01
C PRO A 52 14.74 -2.12 6.79
N LEU A 53 14.15 -1.51 7.85
CA LEU A 53 12.99 -0.63 7.69
C LEU A 53 13.35 0.54 6.78
N ILE A 54 12.39 0.99 5.97
CA ILE A 54 12.61 1.98 4.93
C ILE A 54 11.89 3.28 5.28
N ASP A 55 12.60 4.40 5.22
CA ASP A 55 11.96 5.69 4.97
C ASP A 55 11.51 5.70 3.49
N SER A 56 10.22 5.99 3.26
CA SER A 56 9.65 5.95 1.91
C SER A 56 10.34 6.91 0.93
N SER A 57 10.97 7.97 1.40
CA SER A 57 11.77 8.87 0.57
C SER A 57 13.01 8.20 -0.04
N ASN A 58 13.46 7.09 0.52
CA ASN A 58 14.62 6.32 0.08
C ASN A 58 14.25 5.03 -0.69
N VAL A 59 12.96 4.81 -0.97
CA VAL A 59 12.51 3.64 -1.72
C VAL A 59 13.07 3.66 -3.14
N ASN A 60 13.51 2.50 -3.60
CA ASN A 60 14.11 2.29 -4.91
C ASN A 60 13.57 1.00 -5.57
N PRO A 61 13.92 0.72 -6.85
CA PRO A 61 13.43 -0.46 -7.56
C PRO A 61 13.72 -1.80 -6.89
N ASP A 62 14.87 -1.95 -6.20
CA ASP A 62 15.21 -3.19 -5.49
C ASP A 62 14.26 -3.42 -4.30
N ASN A 63 13.84 -2.34 -3.64
CA ASN A 63 12.83 -2.42 -2.58
C ASN A 63 11.47 -2.87 -3.13
N TRP A 64 11.06 -2.38 -4.31
CA TRP A 64 9.83 -2.83 -4.95
C TRP A 64 9.89 -4.31 -5.32
N ALA A 65 11.01 -4.75 -5.93
CA ALA A 65 11.22 -6.16 -6.25
C ALA A 65 11.14 -7.03 -4.98
N LYS A 66 11.81 -6.61 -3.89
CA LYS A 66 11.76 -7.33 -2.61
C LYS A 66 10.34 -7.41 -2.03
N MET A 67 9.55 -6.31 -2.06
CA MET A 67 8.14 -6.33 -1.63
C MET A 67 7.31 -7.28 -2.50
N ALA A 68 7.52 -7.27 -3.82
CA ALA A 68 6.82 -8.14 -4.74
C ALA A 68 7.16 -9.61 -4.53
N HIS A 69 8.44 -9.94 -4.24
CA HIS A 69 8.86 -11.30 -3.84
C HIS A 69 8.19 -11.75 -2.54
N VAL A 70 8.10 -10.89 -1.53
CA VAL A 70 7.38 -11.25 -0.29
C VAL A 70 5.94 -11.66 -0.57
N VAL A 71 5.23 -10.92 -1.43
CA VAL A 71 3.88 -11.28 -1.82
C VAL A 71 3.85 -12.60 -2.62
N TYR A 72 4.76 -12.75 -3.59
CA TYR A 72 4.83 -13.92 -4.47
C TYR A 72 5.16 -15.21 -3.70
N ASP A 73 6.18 -15.16 -2.85
CA ASP A 73 6.70 -16.33 -2.12
C ASP A 73 5.71 -16.83 -1.03
N ASN A 74 4.84 -15.94 -0.55
CA ASN A 74 3.84 -16.25 0.47
C ASN A 74 2.41 -16.34 -0.11
N TYR A 75 2.27 -16.33 -1.45
CA TYR A 75 0.97 -16.16 -2.08
C TYR A 75 -0.03 -17.27 -1.74
N ASP A 76 0.42 -18.51 -1.63
CA ASP A 76 -0.46 -19.65 -1.38
C ASP A 76 -0.90 -19.74 0.08
N ASP A 77 -0.13 -19.19 1.02
CA ASP A 77 -0.34 -19.33 2.47
C ASP A 77 -1.31 -18.28 3.06
N TYR A 78 -1.60 -17.17 2.31
CA TYR A 78 -2.42 -16.08 2.80
C TYR A 78 -3.58 -15.77 1.86
N ASP A 79 -4.69 -15.27 2.42
CA ASP A 79 -5.87 -14.81 1.67
C ASP A 79 -5.70 -13.41 1.08
N GLY A 80 -4.83 -12.59 1.66
CA GLY A 80 -4.53 -11.24 1.22
C GLY A 80 -3.29 -10.67 1.90
N PHE A 81 -2.84 -9.51 1.41
CA PHE A 81 -1.60 -8.86 1.83
C PHE A 81 -1.87 -7.39 2.15
N VAL A 82 -1.30 -6.91 3.25
CA VAL A 82 -1.27 -5.50 3.60
C VAL A 82 0.18 -5.05 3.70
N ILE A 83 0.51 -3.92 3.08
CA ILE A 83 1.86 -3.34 3.11
C ILE A 83 1.79 -1.99 3.80
N LEU A 84 2.35 -1.92 5.02
CA LEU A 84 2.55 -0.65 5.72
C LEU A 84 3.69 0.11 5.06
N HIS A 85 3.42 1.33 4.62
CA HIS A 85 4.37 2.10 3.82
C HIS A 85 4.28 3.60 4.16
N GLY A 86 5.40 4.30 4.10
CA GLY A 86 5.41 5.76 4.21
C GLY A 86 4.65 6.41 3.05
N THR A 87 3.91 7.48 3.34
CA THR A 87 2.96 8.06 2.37
C THR A 87 3.62 8.80 1.20
N ASP A 88 4.90 9.23 1.31
CA ASP A 88 5.54 10.09 0.31
C ASP A 88 5.69 9.43 -1.06
N THR A 89 6.06 8.16 -1.08
CA THR A 89 6.27 7.39 -2.32
C THR A 89 5.35 6.17 -2.44
N MET A 90 4.33 6.05 -1.59
CA MET A 90 3.39 4.92 -1.61
C MET A 90 2.75 4.71 -3.00
N SER A 91 2.38 5.79 -3.68
CA SER A 91 1.79 5.72 -5.02
C SER A 91 2.76 5.16 -6.07
N TYR A 92 4.06 5.42 -5.93
CA TYR A 92 5.09 4.83 -6.80
C TYR A 92 5.26 3.34 -6.51
N SER A 93 5.36 2.96 -5.24
CA SER A 93 5.50 1.56 -4.83
C SER A 93 4.29 0.73 -5.22
N ALA A 94 3.08 1.21 -4.97
CA ALA A 94 1.84 0.53 -5.38
C ALA A 94 1.72 0.43 -6.90
N SER A 95 2.12 1.48 -7.64
CA SER A 95 2.16 1.44 -9.10
C SER A 95 3.17 0.38 -9.60
N ALA A 96 4.39 0.36 -9.05
CA ALA A 96 5.41 -0.62 -9.43
C ALA A 96 4.91 -2.07 -9.18
N LEU A 97 4.40 -2.36 -7.97
CA LEU A 97 3.90 -3.69 -7.65
C LEU A 97 2.71 -4.10 -8.53
N SER A 98 1.85 -3.16 -8.95
CA SER A 98 0.74 -3.47 -9.87
C SER A 98 1.20 -3.94 -11.25
N PHE A 99 2.42 -3.55 -11.67
CA PHE A 99 3.05 -4.03 -12.91
C PHE A 99 3.97 -5.24 -12.70
N MET A 100 4.44 -5.47 -11.47
CA MET A 100 5.28 -6.63 -11.13
C MET A 100 4.44 -7.89 -10.87
N LEU A 101 3.26 -7.74 -10.26
CA LEU A 101 2.38 -8.84 -9.85
C LEU A 101 1.22 -8.98 -10.84
N HIS A 102 1.41 -9.82 -11.85
CA HIS A 102 0.39 -10.07 -12.88
C HIS A 102 -0.59 -11.17 -12.47
N ASN A 103 -1.86 -11.00 -12.84
CA ASN A 103 -2.94 -11.96 -12.59
C ASN A 103 -3.18 -12.21 -11.09
N LEU A 104 -3.12 -11.18 -10.28
CA LEU A 104 -3.51 -11.26 -8.88
C LEU A 104 -4.95 -11.76 -8.73
N SER A 105 -5.15 -12.79 -7.92
CA SER A 105 -6.45 -13.28 -7.45
C SER A 105 -6.69 -12.96 -5.97
N LYS A 106 -5.71 -12.35 -5.30
CA LYS A 106 -5.75 -11.93 -3.89
C LYS A 106 -5.40 -10.44 -3.77
N PRO A 107 -5.94 -9.71 -2.78
CA PRO A 107 -5.65 -8.30 -2.60
C PRO A 107 -4.21 -8.05 -2.15
N VAL A 108 -3.63 -6.95 -2.61
CA VAL A 108 -2.42 -6.34 -2.04
C VAL A 108 -2.75 -4.89 -1.72
N VAL A 109 -2.93 -4.59 -0.44
CA VAL A 109 -3.41 -3.28 0.03
C VAL A 109 -2.27 -2.51 0.67
N PHE A 110 -1.83 -1.43 0.04
CA PHE A 110 -0.94 -0.46 0.67
C PHE A 110 -1.73 0.43 1.61
N THR A 111 -1.18 0.69 2.77
CA THR A 111 -1.71 1.68 3.70
C THR A 111 -0.60 2.31 4.54
N GLY A 112 -0.93 3.38 5.23
CA GLY A 112 -0.03 4.14 6.08
C GLY A 112 -0.82 5.14 6.90
N SER A 113 -0.13 6.14 7.45
CA SER A 113 -0.78 7.24 8.15
C SER A 113 -0.02 8.54 8.00
N GLN A 114 -0.72 9.65 8.21
CA GLN A 114 -0.12 10.97 8.31
C GLN A 114 0.46 11.22 9.72
N LEU A 115 -0.11 10.58 10.73
CA LEU A 115 0.34 10.68 12.11
C LEU A 115 0.80 9.32 12.65
N PRO A 116 1.81 9.29 13.54
CA PRO A 116 2.25 8.06 14.22
C PRO A 116 1.12 7.39 15.00
N VAL A 117 1.18 6.05 15.11
CA VAL A 117 0.12 5.24 15.73
C VAL A 117 -0.18 5.63 17.19
N GLY A 118 0.79 6.10 17.94
CA GLY A 118 0.63 6.51 19.36
C GLY A 118 0.13 7.95 19.57
N VAL A 119 -0.23 8.69 18.52
CA VAL A 119 -0.68 10.09 18.64
C VAL A 119 -2.20 10.16 18.79
N LEU A 120 -2.71 11.05 19.64
CA LEU A 120 -4.13 11.14 20.02
C LEU A 120 -5.10 11.25 18.82
N ARG A 121 -4.72 11.91 17.74
CA ARG A 121 -5.54 12.09 16.55
C ARG A 121 -5.04 11.28 15.35
N SER A 122 -4.33 10.19 15.60
CA SER A 122 -3.77 9.37 14.53
C SER A 122 -4.84 8.70 13.68
N ASP A 123 -4.64 8.74 12.38
CA ASP A 123 -5.38 8.00 11.36
C ASP A 123 -4.86 6.56 11.18
N ALA A 124 -3.77 6.22 11.87
CA ALA A 124 -3.04 4.97 11.67
C ALA A 124 -3.89 3.72 11.92
N LYS A 125 -4.60 3.70 13.05
CA LYS A 125 -5.36 2.53 13.49
C LYS A 125 -6.51 2.20 12.56
N GLU A 126 -7.29 3.21 12.18
CA GLU A 126 -8.42 3.05 11.28
C GLU A 126 -7.97 2.63 9.89
N ASN A 127 -6.94 3.28 9.35
CA ASN A 127 -6.37 2.92 8.06
C ASN A 127 -5.88 1.46 8.04
N LEU A 128 -5.18 1.02 9.08
CA LEU A 128 -4.65 -0.33 9.17
C LEU A 128 -5.75 -1.38 9.29
N LEU A 129 -6.68 -1.21 10.24
CA LEU A 129 -7.76 -2.17 10.48
C LEU A 129 -8.66 -2.33 9.25
N THR A 130 -9.01 -1.22 8.61
CA THR A 130 -9.81 -1.25 7.38
C THR A 130 -9.04 -1.88 6.21
N ALA A 131 -7.73 -1.62 6.07
CA ALA A 131 -6.92 -2.27 5.04
C ALA A 131 -6.86 -3.80 5.22
N ILE A 132 -6.79 -4.29 6.47
CA ILE A 132 -6.84 -5.71 6.78
C ILE A 132 -8.22 -6.31 6.48
N GLU A 133 -9.30 -5.62 6.84
CA GLU A 133 -10.67 -6.05 6.50
C GLU A 133 -10.83 -6.18 4.97
N ILE A 134 -10.35 -5.19 4.20
CA ILE A 134 -10.38 -5.24 2.73
C ILE A 134 -9.54 -6.39 2.19
N ALA A 135 -8.34 -6.62 2.74
CA ALA A 135 -7.45 -7.69 2.31
C ALA A 135 -8.02 -9.09 2.59
N ALA A 136 -8.86 -9.23 3.61
CA ALA A 136 -9.53 -10.47 3.97
C ALA A 136 -10.89 -10.67 3.28
N ALA A 137 -11.47 -9.59 2.70
CA ALA A 137 -12.85 -9.60 2.20
C ALA A 137 -13.02 -10.54 1.00
N LYS A 138 -14.06 -11.39 1.05
CA LYS A 138 -14.47 -12.30 -0.02
C LYS A 138 -15.92 -12.05 -0.43
N ASP A 139 -16.22 -12.36 -1.69
CA ASP A 139 -17.59 -12.39 -2.19
C ASP A 139 -18.32 -13.70 -1.80
N GLU A 140 -19.57 -13.84 -2.22
CA GLU A 140 -20.41 -15.01 -1.94
C GLU A 140 -19.85 -16.32 -2.55
N ASP A 141 -19.03 -16.20 -3.58
CA ASP A 141 -18.35 -17.34 -4.24
C ASP A 141 -16.99 -17.65 -3.60
N GLY A 142 -16.59 -16.93 -2.54
CA GLY A 142 -15.31 -17.10 -1.84
C GLY A 142 -14.11 -16.46 -2.55
N ARG A 143 -14.35 -15.65 -3.58
CA ARG A 143 -13.31 -14.90 -4.31
C ARG A 143 -13.01 -13.60 -3.58
N ALA A 144 -11.76 -13.14 -3.65
CA ALA A 144 -11.38 -11.84 -3.11
C ALA A 144 -12.24 -10.71 -3.69
N MET A 145 -12.68 -9.79 -2.84
CA MET A 145 -13.48 -8.63 -3.28
C MET A 145 -12.70 -7.71 -4.23
N VAL A 146 -11.41 -7.50 -3.99
CA VAL A 146 -10.56 -6.61 -4.80
C VAL A 146 -9.20 -7.26 -5.04
N PRO A 147 -9.05 -8.15 -6.04
CA PRO A 147 -7.80 -8.84 -6.32
C PRO A 147 -6.83 -7.97 -7.13
N GLU A 148 -6.50 -6.81 -6.59
CA GLU A 148 -5.61 -5.82 -7.20
C GLU A 148 -4.60 -5.28 -6.20
N VAL A 149 -3.53 -4.63 -6.71
CA VAL A 149 -2.69 -3.75 -5.89
C VAL A 149 -3.43 -2.43 -5.72
N THR A 150 -3.69 -2.06 -4.47
CA THR A 150 -4.51 -0.90 -4.10
C THR A 150 -3.83 -0.05 -3.03
N ILE A 151 -4.32 1.17 -2.85
CA ILE A 151 -3.99 2.05 -1.73
C ILE A 151 -5.27 2.36 -0.98
N PHE A 152 -5.29 2.08 0.33
CA PHE A 152 -6.34 2.52 1.23
C PHE A 152 -5.83 3.64 2.13
N MET A 153 -6.49 4.78 2.09
CA MET A 153 -6.23 5.92 2.96
C MET A 153 -7.50 6.69 3.23
N ASP A 154 -7.66 7.14 4.47
CA ASP A 154 -8.83 7.87 4.95
C ASP A 154 -10.08 6.97 4.84
N ASP A 155 -10.98 7.19 3.91
CA ASP A 155 -12.16 6.35 3.68
C ASP A 155 -12.20 5.73 2.26
N GLN A 156 -11.12 5.86 1.49
CA GLN A 156 -11.10 5.50 0.06
C GLN A 156 -10.10 4.40 -0.26
N LEU A 157 -10.56 3.43 -1.07
CA LEU A 157 -9.70 2.43 -1.69
C LEU A 157 -9.47 2.78 -3.17
N TYR A 158 -8.23 3.05 -3.53
CA TYR A 158 -7.85 3.43 -4.88
C TYR A 158 -7.05 2.32 -5.56
N ARG A 159 -7.15 2.21 -6.90
CA ARG A 159 -6.24 1.38 -7.68
C ARG A 159 -4.81 1.93 -7.60
N GLY A 160 -3.83 1.10 -7.25
CA GLY A 160 -2.47 1.52 -6.94
C GLY A 160 -1.80 2.32 -8.06
N ASN A 161 -1.94 1.89 -9.32
CA ASN A 161 -1.33 2.56 -10.47
C ASN A 161 -2.18 3.73 -11.04
N ARG A 162 -3.23 4.14 -10.34
CA ARG A 162 -4.07 5.31 -10.71
C ARG A 162 -4.10 6.39 -9.63
N THR A 163 -3.27 6.23 -8.60
CA THR A 163 -3.28 7.04 -7.39
C THR A 163 -2.08 7.96 -7.33
N THR A 164 -2.26 9.16 -6.82
CA THR A 164 -1.18 10.12 -6.53
C THR A 164 -1.38 10.78 -5.18
N LYS A 165 -0.29 11.06 -4.47
CA LYS A 165 -0.32 11.88 -3.25
C LYS A 165 -0.51 13.35 -3.66
N ARG A 166 -1.62 13.95 -3.23
CA ARG A 166 -1.97 15.34 -3.55
C ARG A 166 -1.70 16.32 -2.42
N ASN A 167 -1.59 15.81 -1.20
CA ASN A 167 -1.49 16.63 0.00
C ASN A 167 -0.61 15.95 1.05
N ALA A 168 0.22 16.73 1.75
CA ALA A 168 1.09 16.25 2.83
C ALA A 168 0.55 16.51 4.24
N GLU A 169 -0.51 17.33 4.39
CA GLU A 169 -1.01 17.78 5.68
C GLU A 169 -2.38 17.20 6.05
N HIS A 170 -3.20 16.82 5.06
CA HIS A 170 -4.53 16.25 5.29
C HIS A 170 -4.50 14.72 5.36
N PHE A 171 -5.43 14.15 6.12
CA PHE A 171 -5.62 12.68 6.16
C PHE A 171 -6.04 12.15 4.78
N SER A 172 -6.91 12.87 4.08
CA SER A 172 -7.24 12.61 2.67
C SER A 172 -6.09 13.03 1.75
N ALA A 173 -4.94 12.33 1.90
CA ALA A 173 -3.69 12.68 1.25
C ALA A 173 -3.60 12.23 -0.21
N PHE A 174 -4.41 11.26 -0.64
CA PHE A 174 -4.36 10.63 -1.96
C PHE A 174 -5.59 10.95 -2.79
N ASN A 175 -5.41 10.87 -4.12
CA ASN A 175 -6.50 10.98 -5.06
C ASN A 175 -6.21 10.17 -6.33
N SER A 176 -7.28 9.78 -7.03
CA SER A 176 -7.24 9.13 -8.33
C SER A 176 -8.06 9.97 -9.32
N TYR A 177 -7.36 10.82 -10.09
CA TYR A 177 -8.02 11.79 -10.95
C TYR A 177 -8.70 11.20 -12.19
N ASN A 178 -8.18 10.08 -12.68
CA ASN A 178 -8.59 9.47 -13.94
C ASN A 178 -9.28 8.12 -13.75
N TYR A 179 -9.53 7.70 -12.51
CA TYR A 179 -10.21 6.45 -12.22
C TYR A 179 -10.99 6.54 -10.91
N PRO A 180 -12.22 6.01 -10.85
CA PRO A 180 -13.00 6.03 -9.62
C PRO A 180 -12.35 5.21 -8.50
N ALA A 181 -12.67 5.53 -7.24
CA ALA A 181 -12.32 4.68 -6.11
C ALA A 181 -12.97 3.29 -6.26
N LEU A 182 -12.27 2.25 -5.87
CA LEU A 182 -12.72 0.85 -5.95
C LEU A 182 -13.66 0.49 -4.79
N ALA A 183 -13.47 1.13 -3.65
CA ALA A 183 -14.35 1.00 -2.51
C ALA A 183 -14.32 2.26 -1.65
N ARG A 184 -15.34 2.40 -0.82
CA ARG A 184 -15.42 3.41 0.22
C ARG A 184 -15.78 2.77 1.55
N ALA A 185 -15.00 3.09 2.59
CA ALA A 185 -15.25 2.69 3.96
C ALA A 185 -16.20 3.69 4.65
N GLY A 186 -17.17 3.17 5.34
CA GLY A 186 -18.11 3.88 6.21
C GLY A 186 -18.47 2.92 7.33
N VAL A 187 -19.74 2.91 7.79
CA VAL A 187 -20.22 1.86 8.69
C VAL A 187 -20.09 0.47 8.07
N ARG A 188 -20.10 0.41 6.75
CA ARG A 188 -19.82 -0.79 5.94
C ARG A 188 -18.92 -0.38 4.78
N ILE A 189 -18.09 -1.29 4.31
CA ILE A 189 -17.28 -1.08 3.10
C ILE A 189 -18.14 -1.34 1.87
N THR A 190 -18.30 -0.31 1.03
CA THR A 190 -19.06 -0.39 -0.21
C THR A 190 -18.10 -0.51 -1.39
N TYR A 191 -18.15 -1.64 -2.10
CA TYR A 191 -17.29 -1.95 -3.24
C TYR A 191 -17.94 -1.56 -4.56
N GLN A 192 -17.18 -0.94 -5.44
CA GLN A 192 -17.59 -0.52 -6.79
C GLN A 192 -17.20 -1.62 -7.80
N LYS A 193 -17.90 -2.76 -7.77
CA LYS A 193 -17.53 -3.99 -8.52
C LYS A 193 -17.29 -3.75 -10.01
N GLN A 194 -17.98 -2.79 -10.62
CA GLN A 194 -17.84 -2.44 -12.05
C GLN A 194 -16.47 -1.81 -12.40
N TYR A 195 -15.73 -1.34 -11.39
CA TYR A 195 -14.40 -0.74 -11.57
C TYR A 195 -13.26 -1.66 -11.11
N ILE A 196 -13.57 -2.81 -10.51
CA ILE A 196 -12.57 -3.76 -10.03
C ILE A 196 -12.16 -4.68 -11.17
N HIS A 197 -10.85 -4.87 -11.33
CA HIS A 197 -10.31 -5.81 -12.30
C HIS A 197 -10.16 -7.19 -11.68
N TYR A 198 -10.77 -8.19 -12.29
CA TYR A 198 -10.62 -9.59 -11.91
C TYR A 198 -9.74 -10.30 -12.95
N PRO A 199 -8.80 -11.17 -12.54
CA PRO A 199 -8.01 -11.96 -13.45
C PRO A 199 -8.91 -12.97 -14.19
N ASN A 200 -8.47 -13.41 -15.37
CA ASN A 200 -9.19 -14.47 -16.09
C ASN A 200 -9.21 -15.75 -15.23
N PRO A 201 -10.33 -16.50 -15.26
CA PRO A 201 -10.43 -17.77 -14.53
C PRO A 201 -9.26 -18.72 -14.87
N GLY A 202 -8.61 -19.27 -13.85
CA GLY A 202 -7.47 -20.18 -14.02
C GLY A 202 -6.12 -19.51 -14.28
N SER A 203 -6.06 -18.18 -14.35
CA SER A 203 -4.77 -17.47 -14.41
C SER A 203 -3.98 -17.67 -13.14
N GLN A 204 -2.68 -17.91 -13.28
CA GLN A 204 -1.75 -17.98 -12.15
C GLN A 204 -1.03 -16.66 -11.96
N LEU A 205 -0.69 -16.34 -10.70
CA LEU A 205 0.18 -15.20 -10.39
C LEU A 205 1.50 -15.34 -11.13
N HIS A 206 1.94 -14.27 -11.78
CA HIS A 206 3.23 -14.20 -12.44
C HIS A 206 4.00 -12.98 -11.97
N LEU A 207 5.22 -13.19 -11.45
CA LEU A 207 6.10 -12.13 -10.98
C LEU A 207 7.00 -11.62 -12.13
N ARG A 208 7.06 -10.30 -12.28
CA ARG A 208 8.00 -9.58 -13.14
C ARG A 208 8.78 -8.57 -12.30
N ASP A 209 9.91 -8.99 -11.78
CA ASP A 209 10.72 -8.24 -10.82
C ASP A 209 11.82 -7.39 -11.45
N LYS A 210 12.04 -7.51 -12.76
CA LYS A 210 13.07 -6.75 -13.47
C LYS A 210 12.57 -5.39 -13.89
N THR A 211 13.31 -4.36 -13.50
CA THR A 211 13.07 -2.96 -13.87
C THR A 211 14.23 -2.40 -14.66
N ASP A 212 13.95 -1.54 -15.64
CA ASP A 212 14.97 -0.73 -16.29
C ASP A 212 15.01 0.64 -15.62
N CYS A 213 16.18 1.01 -15.08
CA CYS A 213 16.39 2.30 -14.43
C CYS A 213 16.80 3.42 -15.40
N ASN A 214 17.05 3.11 -16.69
CA ASN A 214 17.34 4.09 -17.73
C ASN A 214 16.06 4.78 -18.22
N VAL A 215 15.34 5.43 -17.30
CA VAL A 215 14.10 6.12 -17.58
C VAL A 215 14.21 7.58 -17.16
N ALA A 216 13.95 8.49 -18.10
CA ALA A 216 13.82 9.91 -17.80
C ALA A 216 12.42 10.41 -18.15
N VAL A 217 11.91 11.37 -17.39
CA VAL A 217 10.62 12.00 -17.64
C VAL A 217 10.86 13.38 -18.28
N LEU A 218 10.50 13.50 -19.56
CA LEU A 218 10.47 14.77 -20.25
C LEU A 218 9.05 15.35 -20.21
N LYS A 219 8.85 16.38 -19.38
CA LYS A 219 7.58 17.10 -19.32
C LYS A 219 7.59 18.26 -20.31
N LEU A 220 6.78 18.16 -21.35
CA LEU A 220 6.60 19.24 -22.32
C LEU A 220 5.73 20.35 -21.72
N PHE A 221 6.11 21.59 -21.98
CA PHE A 221 5.37 22.80 -21.58
C PHE A 221 5.49 23.87 -22.67
N PRO A 222 4.56 24.84 -22.77
CA PRO A 222 4.68 25.97 -23.71
C PRO A 222 5.97 26.75 -23.48
N GLY A 223 6.78 26.91 -24.54
CA GLY A 223 8.06 27.59 -24.46
C GLY A 223 9.27 26.72 -24.16
N ILE A 224 9.12 25.39 -24.03
CA ILE A 224 10.29 24.49 -23.98
C ILE A 224 11.11 24.63 -25.27
N THR A 225 12.42 24.69 -25.12
CA THR A 225 13.33 24.89 -26.25
C THR A 225 14.00 23.60 -26.70
N GLU A 226 14.39 23.56 -27.97
CA GLU A 226 15.09 22.40 -28.56
C GLU A 226 16.37 21.99 -27.78
N PRO A 227 17.24 22.91 -27.31
CA PRO A 227 18.39 22.53 -26.51
C PRO A 227 18.06 21.76 -25.24
N VAL A 228 16.97 22.11 -24.55
CA VAL A 228 16.52 21.40 -23.35
C VAL A 228 16.08 19.97 -23.67
N VAL A 229 15.32 19.80 -24.76
CA VAL A 229 14.90 18.46 -25.23
C VAL A 229 16.08 17.60 -25.59
N LYS A 230 17.04 18.15 -26.36
CA LYS A 230 18.27 17.44 -26.77
C LYS A 230 19.19 17.05 -25.60
N ALA A 231 19.15 17.80 -24.49
CA ALA A 231 19.97 17.48 -23.32
C ALA A 231 19.42 16.30 -22.51
N ILE A 232 18.13 15.92 -22.73
CA ILE A 232 17.48 14.81 -22.04
C ILE A 232 17.49 13.55 -22.91
N LEU A 233 17.43 13.69 -24.23
CA LEU A 233 17.48 12.61 -25.20
C LEU A 233 18.93 12.20 -25.54
#